data_01f2e46a8fb49d9eb4a978766e080d57
#
_entry.id   01f2e46a8fb49d9eb4a978766e080d57
#
_cell.length_a   1.000
_cell.length_b   1.000
_cell.length_c   1.000
_cell.angle_alpha   90.00
_cell.angle_beta   90.00
_cell.angle_gamma   90.00
#
_symmetry.space_group_name_H-M   'P 1'
#
loop_
_entity.id
_entity.type
_entity.pdbx_description
1 polymer ?
#
loop_
_entity_poly.entity_id
_entity_poly.type
_entity_poly.pdbx_seq_one_letter_code
_entity_poly.pdbx_strand_id
1 'polypeptide(L)'
;TALLKSPDKASNSSLSIVRKAEQSIFELNKFDELKQIKEISNIVPEYEGIASLEGSNVVSGKQTVRRDDLSGDLSNAVAVRTTGSTKRELLFSSGVFTLEKGRHISSKDKGKVLVHKKFADRNKLKLHDKVKLKFLKTDGSTSSSGETQTLEIVGIFSGKMQEQHTGLPSDLSENTMFADYESSQKGLGYEGGNRVVNKVTVTASSPEKLETVEKKIKKLDVDWSSFEVTKNNGAFQEATKSLTGIRKIMRVMTMAILGGGTIVLSLILVLWLRERIYEIGILLSIGVSKVAIVGQFILELIFVSIPAMITSYIIGKVALSFLAGGFVGSDETGALARGLSEGGISSELMTFAMSYALLIVIIIVSVAITSGSILIRSPKEILSKIS
;
A
#
# COMPACT_ATOMS: atom_id res chain seq x y z
N THR A 1 -0.95 -0.21 -11.21
CA THR A 1 0.33 0.01 -11.95
C THR A 1 1.06 1.27 -11.51
N ALA A 2 0.40 2.29 -10.98
CA ALA A 2 1.05 3.51 -10.45
C ALA A 2 1.74 3.23 -9.10
N LEU A 3 1.18 2.40 -8.22
CA LEU A 3 1.79 1.96 -6.95
C LEU A 3 3.08 1.15 -7.14
N LEU A 4 3.32 0.61 -8.35
CA LEU A 4 4.54 -0.14 -8.68
C LEU A 4 5.62 0.74 -9.34
N LYS A 5 5.33 2.01 -9.67
CA LYS A 5 6.27 2.91 -10.36
C LYS A 5 7.03 3.86 -9.45
N SER A 6 6.72 3.95 -8.16
CA SER A 6 7.45 4.78 -7.19
C SER A 6 7.58 4.13 -5.81
N PRO A 7 8.09 2.92 -5.66
CA PRO A 7 8.76 2.61 -4.42
C PRO A 7 10.10 3.36 -4.48
N ASP A 8 10.33 4.22 -3.52
CA ASP A 8 11.66 4.77 -3.31
C ASP A 8 12.64 3.58 -3.35
N LYS A 9 13.57 3.57 -4.31
CA LYS A 9 14.52 2.45 -4.51
C LYS A 9 15.25 2.07 -3.21
N ALA A 10 15.25 2.97 -2.24
CA ALA A 10 15.81 2.78 -0.91
C ALA A 10 15.03 1.79 -0.03
N SER A 11 13.71 1.71 -0.13
CA SER A 11 12.92 0.78 0.71
C SER A 11 13.10 -0.68 0.29
N ASN A 12 13.30 -0.93 -1.00
CA ASN A 12 13.54 -2.28 -1.55
C ASN A 12 14.99 -2.77 -1.37
N SER A 13 15.89 -1.94 -0.86
CA SER A 13 17.31 -2.25 -0.68
C SER A 13 17.76 -2.10 0.77
N SER A 14 16.87 -2.23 1.74
CA SER A 14 17.21 -2.06 3.15
C SER A 14 16.95 -3.32 3.98
N LEU A 15 17.79 -3.49 4.98
CA LEU A 15 17.74 -4.53 6.00
C LEU A 15 17.58 -3.87 7.35
N SER A 16 16.84 -4.47 8.26
CA SER A 16 16.78 -4.06 9.66
C SER A 16 17.46 -5.08 10.54
N ILE A 17 18.31 -4.62 11.43
CA ILE A 17 18.88 -5.40 12.52
C ILE A 17 18.09 -5.05 13.76
N VAL A 18 17.46 -6.03 14.36
CA VAL A 18 16.65 -5.91 15.59
C VAL A 18 17.06 -6.97 16.59
N ARG A 19 16.79 -6.74 17.85
CA ARG A 19 16.95 -7.76 18.90
C ARG A 19 15.72 -8.67 18.89
N LYS A 20 15.91 -9.99 19.06
CA LYS A 20 14.81 -10.97 19.06
C LYS A 20 13.85 -10.79 20.23
N ALA A 21 14.32 -10.30 21.37
CA ALA A 21 13.46 -9.88 22.46
C ALA A 21 12.72 -8.60 22.05
N GLU A 22 11.40 -8.64 21.99
CA GLU A 22 10.58 -7.52 21.56
C GLU A 22 10.90 -6.24 22.34
N GLN A 23 11.03 -5.13 21.61
CA GLN A 23 11.25 -3.76 22.12
C GLN A 23 12.54 -3.55 22.94
N SER A 24 13.45 -4.50 22.97
CA SER A 24 14.68 -4.34 23.71
C SER A 24 15.70 -3.45 23.01
N ILE A 25 16.28 -2.54 23.76
CA ILE A 25 17.37 -1.67 23.30
C ILE A 25 18.69 -2.42 23.29
N PHE A 26 19.62 -1.98 22.42
CA PHE A 26 20.99 -2.47 22.37
C PHE A 26 21.95 -1.34 22.00
N GLU A 27 23.23 -1.54 22.32
CA GLU A 27 24.28 -0.56 22.03
C GLU A 27 24.61 -0.57 20.53
N LEU A 28 24.65 0.62 19.94
CA LEU A 28 24.95 0.83 18.53
C LEU A 28 26.40 0.43 18.18
N ASN A 29 27.35 0.58 19.13
CA ASN A 29 28.78 0.27 18.94
C ASN A 29 29.03 -1.19 18.53
N LYS A 30 28.15 -2.13 18.92
CA LYS A 30 28.23 -3.55 18.50
C LYS A 30 28.19 -3.73 16.98
N PHE A 31 27.72 -2.73 16.25
CA PHE A 31 27.57 -2.76 14.80
C PHE A 31 28.46 -1.72 14.08
N ASP A 32 29.51 -1.23 14.73
CA ASP A 32 30.42 -0.25 14.10
C ASP A 32 31.13 -0.77 12.85
N GLU A 33 31.36 -2.08 12.77
CA GLU A 33 31.95 -2.74 11.60
C GLU A 33 31.06 -2.64 10.33
N LEU A 34 29.76 -2.34 10.46
CA LEU A 34 28.89 -2.07 9.31
C LEU A 34 29.42 -0.94 8.43
N LYS A 35 30.15 0.02 9.01
CA LYS A 35 30.76 1.16 8.29
C LYS A 35 31.85 0.73 7.32
N GLN A 36 32.42 -0.47 7.50
CA GLN A 36 33.49 -1.02 6.66
C GLN A 36 32.96 -1.75 5.42
N ILE A 37 31.66 -2.06 5.37
CA ILE A 37 31.03 -2.78 4.27
C ILE A 37 30.75 -1.81 3.12
N LYS A 38 31.54 -1.86 2.05
CA LYS A 38 31.49 -0.95 0.90
C LYS A 38 30.13 -0.95 0.15
N GLU A 39 29.38 -2.04 0.22
CA GLU A 39 28.09 -2.19 -0.43
C GLU A 39 26.95 -1.53 0.34
N ILE A 40 27.20 -1.02 1.55
CA ILE A 40 26.25 -0.26 2.33
C ILE A 40 26.34 1.20 1.91
N SER A 41 25.20 1.78 1.56
CA SER A 41 25.08 3.21 1.20
C SER A 41 24.69 4.08 2.37
N ASN A 42 23.93 3.53 3.33
CA ASN A 42 23.47 4.29 4.49
C ASN A 42 23.19 3.38 5.68
N ILE A 43 23.46 3.88 6.88
CA ILE A 43 23.17 3.23 8.17
C ILE A 43 22.36 4.22 8.97
N VAL A 44 21.13 3.85 9.34
CA VAL A 44 20.21 4.68 10.10
C VAL A 44 19.94 4.02 11.44
N PRO A 45 20.43 4.58 12.54
CA PRO A 45 20.04 4.17 13.87
C PRO A 45 18.64 4.66 14.18
N GLU A 46 17.81 3.80 14.75
CA GLU A 46 16.44 4.09 15.12
C GLU A 46 16.22 3.72 16.59
N TYR A 47 15.55 4.62 17.30
CA TYR A 47 15.14 4.40 18.68
C TYR A 47 13.64 4.66 18.81
N GLU A 48 12.95 3.76 19.47
CA GLU A 48 11.55 3.89 19.84
C GLU A 48 11.42 3.80 21.35
N GLY A 49 10.72 4.76 21.94
CA GLY A 49 10.53 4.82 23.38
C GLY A 49 9.41 5.76 23.75
N ILE A 50 9.36 6.11 25.02
CA ILE A 50 8.33 6.96 25.61
C ILE A 50 8.99 8.21 26.17
N ALA A 51 8.31 9.35 26.03
CA ALA A 51 8.69 10.58 26.71
C ALA A 51 7.47 11.21 27.38
N SER A 52 7.67 11.87 28.50
CA SER A 52 6.65 12.69 29.16
C SER A 52 6.69 14.11 28.61
N LEU A 53 5.52 14.70 28.41
CA LEU A 53 5.38 16.08 27.97
C LEU A 53 5.47 17.06 29.17
N GLU A 54 6.22 18.10 28.99
CA GLU A 54 6.25 19.25 29.93
C GLU A 54 5.58 20.45 29.26
N GLY A 55 4.55 21.01 29.94
CA GLY A 55 3.86 22.22 29.48
C GLY A 55 2.91 21.99 28.28
N SER A 56 2.69 20.75 27.87
CA SER A 56 1.72 20.36 26.86
C SER A 56 0.91 19.15 27.32
N ASN A 57 -0.28 18.94 26.75
CA ASN A 57 -1.19 17.87 27.14
C ASN A 57 -1.35 16.83 26.01
N VAL A 58 -1.37 15.56 26.35
CA VAL A 58 -1.69 14.47 25.44
C VAL A 58 -3.11 14.58 24.90
N VAL A 59 -3.34 14.05 23.71
CA VAL A 59 -4.69 13.88 23.16
C VAL A 59 -5.35 12.71 23.89
N SER A 60 -6.55 12.94 24.45
CA SER A 60 -7.36 11.90 25.06
C SER A 60 -8.18 11.19 23.98
N GLY A 61 -8.17 9.87 23.94
CA GLY A 61 -8.96 9.05 23.04
C GLY A 61 -9.92 8.13 23.78
N LYS A 62 -10.82 7.46 23.03
CA LYS A 62 -11.62 6.38 23.56
C LYS A 62 -10.78 5.11 23.58
N GLN A 63 -10.03 4.91 24.65
CA GLN A 63 -9.27 3.67 24.85
C GLN A 63 -10.17 2.59 25.46
N THR A 64 -10.03 1.35 25.00
CA THR A 64 -10.75 0.20 25.53
C THR A 64 -10.26 -0.19 26.93
N VAL A 65 -8.97 0.03 27.20
CA VAL A 65 -8.34 -0.19 28.49
C VAL A 65 -8.09 1.15 29.16
N ARG A 66 -8.57 1.35 30.37
CA ARG A 66 -8.28 2.50 31.21
C ARG A 66 -7.38 2.05 32.36
N ARG A 67 -6.34 2.81 32.61
CA ARG A 67 -5.44 2.62 33.74
C ARG A 67 -5.60 3.81 34.69
N ASP A 68 -6.16 3.53 35.87
CA ASP A 68 -6.36 4.55 36.91
C ASP A 68 -5.11 4.68 37.82
N ASP A 69 -4.12 3.77 37.62
CA ASP A 69 -2.85 3.73 38.35
C ASP A 69 -1.74 4.60 37.69
N LEU A 70 -2.04 5.24 36.55
CA LEU A 70 -1.07 6.10 35.86
C LEU A 70 -0.83 7.39 36.65
N SER A 71 0.36 7.53 37.21
CA SER A 71 0.79 8.72 37.93
C SER A 71 2.05 9.31 37.32
N GLY A 72 2.33 10.59 37.63
CA GLY A 72 3.55 11.27 37.22
C GLY A 72 3.77 11.33 35.72
N ASP A 73 4.95 10.94 35.27
CA ASP A 73 5.42 11.07 33.90
C ASP A 73 4.62 10.22 32.89
N LEU A 74 4.00 9.11 33.31
CA LEU A 74 3.26 8.21 32.43
C LEU A 74 1.85 8.73 32.08
N SER A 75 1.25 9.57 32.93
CA SER A 75 -0.07 10.13 32.64
C SER A 75 -0.08 11.11 31.45
N ASN A 76 1.08 11.67 31.11
CA ASN A 76 1.27 12.62 30.01
C ASN A 76 2.31 12.09 29.01
N ALA A 77 2.35 10.77 28.82
CA ALA A 77 3.34 10.10 27.99
C ALA A 77 2.97 10.11 26.51
N VAL A 78 3.95 10.33 25.66
CA VAL A 78 3.88 10.24 24.20
C VAL A 78 4.85 9.19 23.70
N ALA A 79 4.48 8.50 22.63
CA ALA A 79 5.41 7.64 21.90
C ALA A 79 6.37 8.49 21.09
N VAL A 80 7.67 8.25 21.24
CA VAL A 80 8.70 8.96 20.49
C VAL A 80 9.46 7.96 19.64
N ARG A 81 9.46 8.22 18.34
CA ARG A 81 10.23 7.47 17.34
C ARG A 81 11.33 8.38 16.82
N THR A 82 12.55 7.91 16.86
CA THR A 82 13.68 8.67 16.37
C THR A 82 14.36 7.97 15.22
N THR A 83 14.60 8.70 14.16
CA THR A 83 15.19 8.18 12.93
C THR A 83 16.05 9.25 12.25
N GLY A 84 17.01 8.82 11.46
CA GLY A 84 17.79 9.72 10.63
C GLY A 84 17.05 10.33 9.44
N SER A 85 15.84 9.84 9.09
CA SER A 85 15.03 10.40 8.01
C SER A 85 13.58 9.95 8.11
N THR A 86 12.69 10.85 8.56
CA THR A 86 11.26 10.55 8.64
C THR A 86 10.61 10.33 7.27
N LYS A 87 11.18 10.86 6.18
CA LYS A 87 10.70 10.58 4.82
C LYS A 87 10.82 9.11 4.43
N ARG A 88 11.83 8.42 4.95
CA ARG A 88 12.10 6.99 4.66
C ARG A 88 11.54 6.05 5.73
N GLU A 89 11.04 6.60 6.81
CA GLU A 89 10.42 5.82 7.88
C GLU A 89 9.17 5.11 7.33
N LEU A 90 8.96 3.86 7.76
CA LEU A 90 7.96 2.97 7.19
C LEU A 90 6.54 3.57 7.21
N LEU A 91 6.15 4.22 8.29
CA LEU A 91 4.81 4.80 8.44
C LEU A 91 4.54 5.94 7.46
N PHE A 92 5.57 6.73 7.11
CA PHE A 92 5.46 7.76 6.09
C PHE A 92 5.58 7.18 4.67
N SER A 93 6.52 6.28 4.45
CA SER A 93 6.73 5.69 3.12
C SER A 93 5.60 4.77 2.67
N SER A 94 4.87 4.17 3.60
CA SER A 94 3.67 3.37 3.34
C SER A 94 2.37 4.19 3.21
N GLY A 95 2.42 5.49 3.55
CA GLY A 95 1.24 6.36 3.51
C GLY A 95 0.31 6.24 4.73
N VAL A 96 0.71 5.51 5.77
CA VAL A 96 -0.02 5.45 7.05
C VAL A 96 -0.04 6.84 7.70
N PHE A 97 1.09 7.54 7.67
CA PHE A 97 1.18 8.93 8.02
C PHE A 97 1.50 9.80 6.80
N THR A 98 0.91 10.99 6.77
CA THR A 98 1.12 11.98 5.71
C THR A 98 1.58 13.29 6.32
N LEU A 99 2.64 13.88 5.78
CA LEU A 99 3.09 15.21 6.20
C LEU A 99 2.13 16.26 5.64
N GLU A 100 1.47 17.00 6.53
CA GLU A 100 0.49 18.04 6.18
C GLU A 100 1.15 19.41 6.00
N LYS A 101 2.09 19.75 6.88
CA LYS A 101 2.77 21.05 6.88
C LYS A 101 4.23 20.89 7.27
N GLY A 102 5.08 21.79 6.77
CA GLY A 102 6.49 21.81 7.12
C GLY A 102 7.33 20.83 6.30
N ARG A 103 8.33 20.23 6.92
CA ARG A 103 9.27 19.31 6.26
C ARG A 103 9.58 18.09 7.12
N HIS A 104 10.08 17.07 6.47
CA HIS A 104 10.62 15.88 7.13
C HIS A 104 11.93 16.18 7.89
N ILE A 105 12.19 15.41 8.94
CA ILE A 105 13.49 15.38 9.62
C ILE A 105 14.51 14.67 8.73
N SER A 106 15.71 15.19 8.70
CA SER A 106 16.88 14.63 8.03
C SER A 106 17.96 14.26 9.04
N SER A 107 18.95 13.47 8.63
CA SER A 107 20.09 13.05 9.48
C SER A 107 20.97 14.20 10.01
N LYS A 108 20.82 15.41 9.45
CA LYS A 108 21.55 16.60 9.87
C LYS A 108 20.81 17.42 10.93
N ASP A 109 19.54 17.12 11.16
CA ASP A 109 18.71 17.86 12.10
C ASP A 109 19.02 17.49 13.54
N LYS A 110 19.06 18.51 14.41
CA LYS A 110 19.22 18.38 15.84
C LYS A 110 18.20 19.28 16.55
N GLY A 111 17.59 18.78 17.61
CA GLY A 111 16.55 19.51 18.34
C GLY A 111 15.28 19.72 17.54
N LYS A 112 14.91 18.77 16.67
CA LYS A 112 13.75 18.88 15.77
C LYS A 112 12.75 17.75 16.04
N VAL A 113 11.46 18.08 15.87
CA VAL A 113 10.36 17.13 16.08
C VAL A 113 9.25 17.33 15.05
N LEU A 114 8.63 16.21 14.64
CA LEU A 114 7.34 16.21 13.95
C LEU A 114 6.26 15.80 14.96
N VAL A 115 5.13 16.51 14.92
CA VAL A 115 4.00 16.25 15.82
C VAL A 115 2.74 15.94 15.00
N HIS A 116 1.84 15.14 15.58
CA HIS A 116 0.56 14.84 14.95
C HIS A 116 -0.35 16.07 14.97
N LYS A 117 -1.15 16.26 13.91
CA LYS A 117 -2.07 17.40 13.75
C LYS A 117 -3.01 17.59 14.92
N LYS A 118 -3.67 16.52 15.40
CA LYS A 118 -4.59 16.62 16.54
C LYS A 118 -3.87 17.02 17.84
N PHE A 119 -2.62 16.61 18.03
CA PHE A 119 -1.80 17.07 19.14
C PHE A 119 -1.48 18.56 19.01
N ALA A 120 -1.06 19.01 17.83
CA ALA A 120 -0.78 20.41 17.57
C ALA A 120 -2.02 21.28 17.77
N ASP A 121 -3.17 20.87 17.25
CA ASP A 121 -4.45 21.59 17.40
C ASP A 121 -4.88 21.69 18.88
N ARG A 122 -4.78 20.57 19.64
CA ARG A 122 -5.13 20.56 21.07
C ARG A 122 -4.30 21.54 21.88
N ASN A 123 -2.99 21.62 21.60
CA ASN A 123 -2.04 22.46 22.32
C ASN A 123 -1.84 23.83 21.65
N LYS A 124 -2.57 24.16 20.58
CA LYS A 124 -2.47 25.41 19.79
C LYS A 124 -1.05 25.68 19.28
N LEU A 125 -0.32 24.61 18.95
CA LEU A 125 1.05 24.66 18.46
C LEU A 125 1.09 24.81 16.92
N LYS A 126 2.12 25.51 16.46
CA LYS A 126 2.39 25.78 15.05
C LYS A 126 3.82 25.35 14.69
N LEU A 127 4.15 25.40 13.39
CA LEU A 127 5.53 25.25 12.95
C LEU A 127 6.43 26.28 13.66
N HIS A 128 7.62 25.83 14.01
CA HIS A 128 8.66 26.56 14.75
C HIS A 128 8.39 26.77 16.26
N ASP A 129 7.22 26.37 16.76
CA ASP A 129 7.01 26.32 18.20
C ASP A 129 7.85 25.20 18.84
N LYS A 130 8.05 25.29 20.16
CA LYS A 130 8.89 24.37 20.92
C LYS A 130 8.05 23.45 21.80
N VAL A 131 8.43 22.18 21.82
CA VAL A 131 7.85 21.15 22.71
C VAL A 131 8.95 20.64 23.62
N LYS A 132 8.63 20.47 24.88
CA LYS A 132 9.54 19.92 25.90
C LYS A 132 9.23 18.45 26.13
N LEU A 133 10.20 17.59 25.89
CA LEU A 133 10.09 16.14 26.04
C LEU A 133 11.11 15.66 27.08
N LYS A 134 10.62 14.98 28.10
CA LYS A 134 11.43 14.29 29.10
C LYS A 134 11.46 12.82 28.74
N PHE A 135 12.57 12.34 28.19
CA PHE A 135 12.70 10.95 27.76
C PHE A 135 12.71 10.01 28.96
N LEU A 136 11.99 8.88 28.85
CA LEU A 136 11.88 7.91 29.93
C LEU A 136 12.69 6.66 29.58
N LYS A 137 13.55 6.20 30.49
CA LYS A 137 14.22 4.92 30.36
C LYS A 137 13.27 3.82 30.78
N THR A 138 13.00 2.90 29.88
CA THR A 138 12.14 1.73 30.12
C THR A 138 13.04 0.51 30.29
N ASP A 139 13.57 0.31 31.48
CA ASP A 139 14.41 -0.86 31.82
C ASP A 139 13.67 -1.94 32.64
N GLY A 140 12.34 -1.88 32.65
CA GLY A 140 11.50 -2.87 33.34
C GLY A 140 11.30 -2.68 34.82
N SER A 141 12.00 -1.73 35.43
CA SER A 141 11.81 -1.37 36.83
C SER A 141 11.92 0.17 37.00
N THR A 142 10.81 0.78 37.35
CA THR A 142 10.69 2.23 37.69
C THR A 142 11.35 3.17 36.66
N SER A 143 10.53 3.88 35.90
CA SER A 143 10.98 4.89 34.93
C SER A 143 11.95 5.87 35.55
N SER A 144 13.25 5.69 35.34
CA SER A 144 14.22 6.71 35.63
C SER A 144 14.10 7.84 34.62
N SER A 145 13.88 9.06 35.09
CA SER A 145 13.72 10.22 34.24
C SER A 145 15.05 10.62 33.62
N GLY A 146 15.07 10.75 32.30
CA GLY A 146 16.15 11.39 31.56
C GLY A 146 16.08 12.92 31.65
N GLU A 147 16.95 13.60 30.92
CA GLU A 147 16.95 15.06 30.81
C GLU A 147 15.83 15.54 29.87
N THR A 148 15.21 16.67 30.25
CA THR A 148 14.25 17.35 29.42
C THR A 148 14.91 17.98 28.20
N GLN A 149 14.49 17.63 27.03
CA GLN A 149 14.94 18.20 25.77
C GLN A 149 13.88 19.15 25.20
N THR A 150 14.30 20.31 24.73
CA THR A 150 13.42 21.26 24.05
C THR A 150 13.62 21.13 22.56
N LEU A 151 12.57 20.69 21.83
CA LEU A 151 12.59 20.40 20.41
C LEU A 151 11.69 21.39 19.67
N GLU A 152 12.15 21.83 18.48
CA GLU A 152 11.38 22.70 17.58
C GLU A 152 10.53 21.86 16.61
N ILE A 153 9.27 22.23 16.45
CA ILE A 153 8.34 21.59 15.51
C ILE A 153 8.71 22.02 14.09
N VAL A 154 9.18 21.07 13.27
CA VAL A 154 9.52 21.30 11.85
C VAL A 154 8.53 20.71 10.88
N GLY A 155 7.61 19.87 11.37
CA GLY A 155 6.54 19.33 10.54
C GLY A 155 5.35 18.88 11.39
N ILE A 156 4.19 18.94 10.75
CA ILE A 156 2.92 18.48 11.29
C ILE A 156 2.38 17.41 10.34
N PHE A 157 2.07 16.23 10.89
CA PHE A 157 1.60 15.09 10.12
C PHE A 157 0.21 14.63 10.59
N SER A 158 -0.47 13.85 9.76
CA SER A 158 -1.74 13.21 10.06
C SER A 158 -1.69 11.72 9.67
N GLY A 159 -2.72 10.98 10.07
CA GLY A 159 -2.87 9.58 9.78
C GLY A 159 -3.16 8.77 11.04
N LYS A 160 -3.38 7.48 10.88
CA LYS A 160 -3.64 6.58 11.99
C LYS A 160 -2.94 5.24 11.76
N MET A 161 -2.14 4.82 12.73
CA MET A 161 -1.52 3.50 12.74
C MET A 161 -2.35 2.53 13.61
N GLN A 162 -2.02 1.26 13.54
CA GLN A 162 -2.56 0.28 14.48
C GLN A 162 -2.10 0.63 15.90
N GLU A 163 -3.05 0.89 16.78
CA GLU A 163 -2.80 1.32 18.16
C GLU A 163 -2.64 0.11 19.07
N GLN A 164 -1.78 0.25 20.08
CA GLN A 164 -1.69 -0.70 21.17
C GLN A 164 -2.81 -0.41 22.19
N HIS A 165 -3.10 -1.37 23.05
CA HIS A 165 -4.16 -1.24 24.05
C HIS A 165 -3.62 -1.50 25.46
N THR A 166 -2.48 -0.87 25.78
CA THR A 166 -1.85 -0.97 27.12
C THR A 166 -2.47 -0.01 28.12
N GLY A 167 -3.31 0.93 27.66
CA GLY A 167 -3.94 1.94 28.46
C GLY A 167 -3.08 3.19 28.68
N LEU A 168 -1.92 3.28 28.05
CA LEU A 168 -1.07 4.45 28.06
C LEU A 168 -1.54 5.48 27.02
N PRO A 169 -1.44 6.80 27.30
CA PRO A 169 -1.71 7.82 26.30
C PRO A 169 -0.84 7.68 25.04
N SER A 170 0.38 7.17 25.18
CA SER A 170 1.32 6.90 24.08
C SER A 170 0.86 5.82 23.08
N ASP A 171 -0.17 5.03 23.42
CA ASP A 171 -0.75 4.06 22.50
C ASP A 171 -1.48 4.71 21.31
N LEU A 172 -1.94 5.95 21.49
CA LEU A 172 -2.70 6.66 20.48
C LEU A 172 -1.80 7.23 19.38
N SER A 173 -2.22 7.07 18.15
CA SER A 173 -1.52 7.64 16.98
C SER A 173 -1.33 9.15 17.09
N GLU A 174 -2.30 9.85 17.68
CA GLU A 174 -2.30 11.29 17.91
C GLU A 174 -1.20 11.76 18.89
N ASN A 175 -0.73 10.85 19.74
CA ASN A 175 0.33 11.09 20.70
C ASN A 175 1.69 10.50 20.25
N THR A 176 1.82 10.19 18.95
CA THR A 176 3.10 9.78 18.37
C THR A 176 3.86 11.02 17.89
N MET A 177 5.15 11.04 18.18
CA MET A 177 6.08 12.09 17.74
C MET A 177 7.29 11.47 17.06
N PHE A 178 7.82 12.16 16.05
CA PHE A 178 9.09 11.78 15.44
C PHE A 178 10.13 12.83 15.78
N ALA A 179 11.22 12.42 16.39
CA ALA A 179 12.31 13.30 16.78
C ALA A 179 13.63 12.90 16.10
N ASP A 180 14.61 13.78 16.11
CA ASP A 180 15.95 13.41 15.67
C ASP A 180 16.63 12.49 16.68
N TYR A 181 17.48 11.61 16.18
CA TYR A 181 18.13 10.57 17.00
C TYR A 181 19.05 11.15 18.08
N GLU A 182 19.81 12.21 17.75
CA GLU A 182 20.77 12.82 18.69
C GLU A 182 20.07 13.38 19.93
N SER A 183 18.93 14.05 19.75
CA SER A 183 18.15 14.61 20.87
C SER A 183 17.60 13.52 21.79
N SER A 184 17.23 12.36 21.24
CA SER A 184 16.78 11.25 22.08
C SER A 184 17.91 10.67 22.93
N GLN A 185 19.10 10.49 22.34
CA GLN A 185 20.26 9.95 23.06
C GLN A 185 20.69 10.88 24.19
N LYS A 186 20.71 12.20 23.89
CA LYS A 186 21.00 13.23 24.93
C LYS A 186 19.96 13.20 26.04
N GLY A 187 18.67 13.18 25.71
CA GLY A 187 17.58 13.11 26.68
C GLY A 187 17.61 11.84 27.54
N LEU A 188 18.12 10.73 27.01
CA LEU A 188 18.31 9.49 27.76
C LEU A 188 19.62 9.44 28.54
N GLY A 189 20.52 10.44 28.39
CA GLY A 189 21.81 10.45 29.01
C GLY A 189 22.84 9.51 28.42
N TYR A 190 22.64 9.10 27.16
CA TYR A 190 23.58 8.26 26.39
C TYR A 190 24.44 9.15 25.48
N GLU A 191 25.40 9.86 26.09
CA GLU A 191 26.37 10.66 25.34
C GLU A 191 27.65 9.84 25.03
N GLY A 192 28.29 10.15 23.91
CA GLY A 192 29.52 9.48 23.48
C GLY A 192 29.33 8.14 22.84
N GLY A 193 30.07 7.10 23.24
CA GLY A 193 30.11 5.77 22.58
C GLY A 193 28.97 4.82 22.95
N ASN A 194 28.20 5.08 23.98
CA ASN A 194 27.19 4.18 24.55
C ASN A 194 25.78 4.42 23.99
N ARG A 195 25.65 4.86 22.75
CA ARG A 195 24.37 5.12 22.12
C ARG A 195 23.54 3.83 21.98
N VAL A 196 22.24 3.96 22.22
CA VAL A 196 21.30 2.83 22.17
C VAL A 196 20.29 2.95 21.03
N VAL A 197 19.90 1.82 20.52
CA VAL A 197 18.91 1.67 19.43
C VAL A 197 17.99 0.50 19.72
N ASN A 198 16.79 0.52 19.14
CA ASN A 198 15.93 -0.65 19.04
C ASN A 198 16.14 -1.33 17.69
N LYS A 199 16.55 -0.55 16.68
CA LYS A 199 16.70 -1.03 15.32
C LYS A 199 17.81 -0.27 14.59
N VAL A 200 18.57 -0.98 13.77
CA VAL A 200 19.52 -0.36 12.84
C VAL A 200 19.06 -0.71 11.42
N THR A 201 18.69 0.32 10.68
CA THR A 201 18.32 0.15 9.26
C THR A 201 19.55 0.36 8.38
N VAL A 202 19.88 -0.65 7.60
CA VAL A 202 21.02 -0.67 6.70
C VAL A 202 20.52 -0.67 5.26
N THR A 203 20.91 0.30 4.45
CA THR A 203 20.53 0.40 3.04
C THR A 203 21.67 -0.05 2.16
N ALA A 204 21.44 -1.02 1.29
CA ALA A 204 22.40 -1.44 0.28
C ALA A 204 22.51 -0.39 -0.85
N SER A 205 23.64 -0.34 -1.54
CA SER A 205 23.88 0.58 -2.67
C SER A 205 23.02 0.26 -3.91
N SER A 206 22.54 -0.99 -4.02
CA SER A 206 21.53 -1.40 -5.02
C SER A 206 20.77 -2.62 -4.52
N PRO A 207 19.54 -2.87 -5.05
CA PRO A 207 18.73 -4.02 -4.65
C PRO A 207 19.41 -5.36 -4.88
N GLU A 208 20.22 -5.49 -5.95
CA GLU A 208 20.94 -6.73 -6.27
C GLU A 208 22.03 -7.07 -5.24
N LYS A 209 22.54 -6.07 -4.54
CA LYS A 209 23.56 -6.24 -3.50
C LYS A 209 22.99 -6.57 -2.13
N LEU A 210 21.67 -6.53 -1.97
CA LEU A 210 21.00 -6.73 -0.68
C LEU A 210 21.37 -8.09 -0.05
N GLU A 211 21.36 -9.16 -0.83
CA GLU A 211 21.75 -10.49 -0.34
C GLU A 211 23.24 -10.58 0.03
N THR A 212 24.08 -9.87 -0.71
CA THR A 212 25.51 -9.80 -0.41
C THR A 212 25.75 -9.05 0.90
N VAL A 213 25.04 -7.94 1.11
CA VAL A 213 25.09 -7.17 2.36
C VAL A 213 24.57 -8.02 3.52
N GLU A 214 23.45 -8.72 3.37
CA GLU A 214 22.91 -9.61 4.41
C GLU A 214 23.93 -10.69 4.82
N LYS A 215 24.57 -11.35 3.83
CA LYS A 215 25.60 -12.37 4.10
C LYS A 215 26.83 -11.79 4.80
N LYS A 216 27.22 -10.54 4.48
CA LYS A 216 28.33 -9.86 5.14
C LYS A 216 27.97 -9.44 6.57
N ILE A 217 26.76 -8.93 6.78
CA ILE A 217 26.24 -8.57 8.12
C ILE A 217 26.27 -9.82 9.03
N LYS A 218 25.74 -10.95 8.56
CA LYS A 218 25.68 -12.21 9.33
C LYS A 218 27.07 -12.82 9.63
N LYS A 219 28.15 -12.31 9.01
CA LYS A 219 29.53 -12.72 9.28
C LYS A 219 30.23 -11.84 10.32
N LEU A 220 29.61 -10.75 10.75
CA LEU A 220 30.16 -9.90 11.81
C LEU A 220 30.25 -10.70 13.11
N ASP A 221 31.23 -10.36 13.94
CA ASP A 221 31.42 -10.96 15.25
C ASP A 221 30.40 -10.43 16.26
N VAL A 222 29.16 -10.87 16.06
CA VAL A 222 27.99 -10.51 16.87
C VAL A 222 27.25 -11.78 17.26
N ASP A 223 26.76 -11.85 18.49
CA ASP A 223 25.91 -12.96 18.94
C ASP A 223 24.55 -12.97 18.21
N TRP A 224 24.49 -13.63 17.06
CA TRP A 224 23.28 -13.76 16.24
C TRP A 224 22.18 -14.62 16.89
N SER A 225 22.43 -15.24 18.04
CA SER A 225 21.35 -15.86 18.81
C SER A 225 20.39 -14.83 19.38
N SER A 226 20.90 -13.64 19.70
CA SER A 226 20.17 -12.52 20.28
C SER A 226 19.62 -11.51 19.26
N PHE A 227 20.08 -11.55 18.01
CA PHE A 227 19.72 -10.60 16.97
C PHE A 227 19.09 -11.27 15.74
N GLU A 228 18.29 -10.51 15.01
CA GLU A 228 17.70 -10.92 13.75
C GLU A 228 17.96 -9.85 12.68
N VAL A 229 18.22 -10.31 11.47
CA VAL A 229 18.32 -9.47 10.28
C VAL A 229 17.08 -9.71 9.44
N THR A 230 16.21 -8.70 9.35
CA THR A 230 14.99 -8.76 8.55
C THR A 230 15.12 -7.88 7.31
N LYS A 231 14.58 -8.35 6.20
CA LYS A 231 14.46 -7.51 4.99
C LYS A 231 13.28 -6.56 5.18
N ASN A 232 13.51 -5.27 5.01
CA ASN A 232 12.45 -4.24 5.17
C ASN A 232 11.36 -4.32 4.07
N ASN A 233 11.43 -5.30 3.20
CA ASN A 233 10.37 -5.63 2.28
C ASN A 233 9.28 -6.53 2.90
N GLY A 234 9.35 -6.87 4.19
CA GLY A 234 8.38 -7.75 4.86
C GLY A 234 6.95 -7.21 4.82
N ALA A 235 6.72 -5.97 5.25
CA ALA A 235 5.40 -5.32 5.13
C ALA A 235 4.99 -5.14 3.66
N PHE A 236 5.95 -4.85 2.78
CA PHE A 236 5.73 -4.80 1.34
C PHE A 236 5.51 -6.20 0.74
N GLN A 237 6.18 -7.23 1.26
CA GLN A 237 5.93 -8.62 0.84
C GLN A 237 4.58 -9.14 1.32
N GLU A 238 4.14 -8.82 2.53
CA GLU A 238 2.78 -9.17 2.99
C GLU A 238 1.72 -8.43 2.20
N ALA A 239 1.87 -7.13 1.99
CA ALA A 239 1.01 -6.36 1.10
C ALA A 239 1.07 -6.90 -0.34
N THR A 240 2.25 -7.25 -0.85
CA THR A 240 2.42 -7.83 -2.19
C THR A 240 1.88 -9.25 -2.28
N LYS A 241 2.00 -10.09 -1.24
CA LYS A 241 1.36 -11.40 -1.18
C LYS A 241 -0.15 -11.29 -1.17
N SER A 242 -0.71 -10.37 -0.38
CA SER A 242 -2.15 -10.08 -0.35
C SER A 242 -2.63 -9.55 -1.72
N LEU A 243 -1.90 -8.61 -2.32
CA LEU A 243 -2.19 -8.10 -3.66
C LEU A 243 -2.03 -9.18 -4.74
N THR A 244 -1.07 -10.09 -4.59
CA THR A 244 -0.88 -11.21 -5.53
C THR A 244 -2.02 -12.23 -5.39
N GLY A 245 -2.50 -12.48 -4.17
CA GLY A 245 -3.68 -13.29 -3.90
C GLY A 245 -4.93 -12.69 -4.54
N ILE A 246 -5.18 -11.41 -4.32
CA ILE A 246 -6.28 -10.66 -4.93
C ILE A 246 -6.17 -10.69 -6.46
N ARG A 247 -4.99 -10.44 -7.03
CA ARG A 247 -4.76 -10.53 -8.49
C ARG A 247 -5.06 -11.93 -9.05
N LYS A 248 -4.70 -12.98 -8.32
CA LYS A 248 -5.00 -14.37 -8.73
C LYS A 248 -6.51 -14.62 -8.75
N ILE A 249 -7.21 -14.19 -7.68
CA ILE A 249 -8.67 -14.30 -7.59
C ILE A 249 -9.33 -13.49 -8.71
N MET A 250 -8.93 -12.23 -8.90
CA MET A 250 -9.48 -11.41 -9.99
C MET A 250 -9.22 -12.00 -11.36
N ARG A 251 -8.05 -12.59 -11.60
CA ARG A 251 -7.75 -13.26 -12.87
C ARG A 251 -8.66 -14.48 -13.10
N VAL A 252 -8.87 -15.30 -12.06
CA VAL A 252 -9.77 -16.46 -12.14
C VAL A 252 -11.22 -16.00 -12.39
N MET A 253 -11.69 -14.98 -11.65
CA MET A 253 -13.02 -14.41 -11.87
C MET A 253 -13.17 -13.83 -13.28
N THR A 254 -12.19 -13.09 -13.78
CA THR A 254 -12.21 -12.56 -15.15
C THR A 254 -12.27 -13.68 -16.18
N MET A 255 -11.47 -14.73 -16.03
CA MET A 255 -11.52 -15.90 -16.92
C MET A 255 -12.87 -16.62 -16.87
N ALA A 256 -13.47 -16.77 -15.68
CA ALA A 256 -14.79 -17.38 -15.52
C ALA A 256 -15.89 -16.52 -16.18
N ILE A 257 -15.85 -15.21 -16.03
CA ILE A 257 -16.80 -14.28 -16.66
C ILE A 257 -16.64 -14.30 -18.19
N LEU A 258 -15.41 -14.27 -18.70
CA LEU A 258 -15.13 -14.34 -20.13
C LEU A 258 -15.60 -15.66 -20.73
N GLY A 259 -15.28 -16.78 -20.08
CA GLY A 259 -15.71 -18.11 -20.52
C GLY A 259 -17.23 -18.28 -20.48
N GLY A 260 -17.84 -17.96 -19.33
CA GLY A 260 -19.29 -18.01 -19.15
C GLY A 260 -20.04 -17.09 -20.13
N GLY A 261 -19.55 -15.84 -20.26
CA GLY A 261 -20.10 -14.86 -21.20
C GLY A 261 -20.02 -15.33 -22.66
N THR A 262 -18.91 -15.94 -23.06
CA THR A 262 -18.76 -16.52 -24.41
C THR A 262 -19.76 -17.65 -24.65
N ILE A 263 -19.96 -18.53 -23.67
CA ILE A 263 -20.93 -19.63 -23.78
C ILE A 263 -22.36 -19.07 -23.92
N VAL A 264 -22.75 -18.16 -23.04
CA VAL A 264 -24.10 -17.55 -23.06
C VAL A 264 -24.33 -16.80 -24.36
N LEU A 265 -23.37 -16.01 -24.83
CA LEU A 265 -23.45 -15.28 -26.09
C LEU A 265 -23.59 -16.26 -27.27
N SER A 266 -22.80 -17.34 -27.28
CA SER A 266 -22.89 -18.35 -28.34
C SER A 266 -24.27 -19.04 -28.37
N LEU A 267 -24.86 -19.34 -27.21
CA LEU A 267 -26.20 -19.92 -27.12
C LEU A 267 -27.28 -18.96 -27.66
N ILE A 268 -27.22 -17.70 -27.29
CA ILE A 268 -28.12 -16.65 -27.77
C ILE A 268 -27.99 -16.53 -29.30
N LEU A 269 -26.75 -16.51 -29.80
CA LEU A 269 -26.49 -16.45 -31.25
C LEU A 269 -27.01 -17.67 -32.02
N VAL A 270 -26.97 -18.88 -31.45
CA VAL A 270 -27.57 -20.06 -32.05
C VAL A 270 -29.07 -19.87 -32.24
N LEU A 271 -29.77 -19.33 -31.21
CA LEU A 271 -31.23 -19.09 -31.33
C LEU A 271 -31.51 -18.00 -32.38
N TRP A 272 -30.76 -16.91 -32.34
CA TRP A 272 -30.92 -15.80 -33.27
C TRP A 272 -30.64 -16.18 -34.73
N LEU A 273 -29.60 -16.99 -35.00
CA LEU A 273 -29.32 -17.52 -36.34
C LEU A 273 -30.36 -18.52 -36.80
N ARG A 274 -31.01 -19.26 -35.90
CA ARG A 274 -32.14 -20.14 -36.27
C ARG A 274 -33.34 -19.35 -36.80
N GLU A 275 -33.64 -18.20 -36.20
CA GLU A 275 -34.73 -17.33 -36.68
C GLU A 275 -34.44 -16.75 -38.05
N ARG A 276 -33.16 -16.47 -38.37
CA ARG A 276 -32.73 -15.92 -39.68
C ARG A 276 -32.27 -16.96 -40.70
N ILE A 277 -32.49 -18.23 -40.44
CA ILE A 277 -32.01 -19.31 -41.34
C ILE A 277 -32.57 -19.20 -42.77
N TYR A 278 -33.79 -18.65 -42.89
CA TYR A 278 -34.43 -18.40 -44.20
C TYR A 278 -33.70 -17.30 -45.00
N GLU A 279 -33.34 -16.19 -44.34
CA GLU A 279 -32.58 -15.09 -44.95
C GLU A 279 -31.20 -15.58 -45.41
N ILE A 280 -30.54 -16.39 -44.59
CA ILE A 280 -29.24 -17.02 -44.91
C ILE A 280 -29.39 -17.92 -46.14
N GLY A 281 -30.47 -18.68 -46.21
CA GLY A 281 -30.76 -19.56 -47.37
C GLY A 281 -30.95 -18.79 -48.68
N ILE A 282 -31.65 -17.65 -48.64
CA ILE A 282 -31.82 -16.76 -49.79
C ILE A 282 -30.47 -16.17 -50.22
N LEU A 283 -29.68 -15.63 -49.28
CA LEU A 283 -28.38 -15.05 -49.60
C LEU A 283 -27.42 -16.06 -50.23
N LEU A 284 -27.42 -17.30 -49.74
CA LEU A 284 -26.63 -18.37 -50.31
C LEU A 284 -27.13 -18.77 -51.74
N SER A 285 -28.43 -18.69 -51.97
CA SER A 285 -29.03 -19.03 -53.30
C SER A 285 -28.69 -17.98 -54.35
N ILE A 286 -28.50 -16.73 -53.96
CA ILE A 286 -28.09 -15.61 -54.85
C ILE A 286 -26.56 -15.63 -55.07
N GLY A 287 -25.83 -16.54 -54.39
CA GLY A 287 -24.38 -16.68 -54.57
C GLY A 287 -23.51 -15.90 -53.62
N VAL A 288 -24.08 -15.32 -52.54
CA VAL A 288 -23.28 -14.64 -51.49
C VAL A 288 -22.43 -15.68 -50.78
N SER A 289 -21.12 -15.38 -50.59
CA SER A 289 -20.20 -16.31 -49.95
C SER A 289 -20.51 -16.47 -48.45
N LYS A 290 -20.32 -17.68 -47.94
CA LYS A 290 -20.51 -17.97 -46.50
C LYS A 290 -19.72 -17.02 -45.58
N VAL A 291 -18.52 -16.65 -45.99
CA VAL A 291 -17.66 -15.71 -45.22
C VAL A 291 -18.25 -14.28 -45.17
N ALA A 292 -18.88 -13.84 -46.29
CA ALA A 292 -19.53 -12.53 -46.34
C ALA A 292 -20.73 -12.47 -45.38
N ILE A 293 -21.55 -13.56 -45.35
CA ILE A 293 -22.68 -13.68 -44.40
C ILE A 293 -22.22 -13.65 -42.96
N VAL A 294 -21.15 -14.39 -42.60
CA VAL A 294 -20.56 -14.36 -41.24
C VAL A 294 -20.03 -12.99 -40.93
N GLY A 295 -19.34 -12.34 -41.87
CA GLY A 295 -18.84 -10.97 -41.70
C GLY A 295 -19.95 -9.95 -41.44
N GLN A 296 -21.10 -10.09 -42.11
CA GLN A 296 -22.27 -9.25 -41.86
C GLN A 296 -22.80 -9.40 -40.45
N PHE A 297 -22.92 -10.64 -39.94
CA PHE A 297 -23.34 -10.87 -38.55
C PHE A 297 -22.36 -10.32 -37.52
N ILE A 298 -21.04 -10.43 -37.73
CA ILE A 298 -20.03 -9.86 -36.90
C ILE A 298 -20.19 -8.33 -36.84
N LEU A 299 -20.36 -7.68 -38.00
CA LEU A 299 -20.54 -6.22 -38.04
C LEU A 299 -21.82 -5.78 -37.32
N GLU A 300 -22.94 -6.48 -37.53
CA GLU A 300 -24.21 -6.20 -36.87
C GLU A 300 -24.07 -6.25 -35.34
N LEU A 301 -23.40 -7.29 -34.81
CA LEU A 301 -23.13 -7.42 -33.37
C LEU A 301 -22.19 -6.36 -32.84
N ILE A 302 -21.17 -5.95 -33.58
CA ILE A 302 -20.30 -4.87 -33.23
C ILE A 302 -21.08 -3.55 -33.09
N PHE A 303 -21.96 -3.24 -34.06
CA PHE A 303 -22.80 -2.05 -34.01
C PHE A 303 -23.75 -2.05 -32.80
N VAL A 304 -24.34 -3.18 -32.45
CA VAL A 304 -25.23 -3.34 -31.30
C VAL A 304 -24.44 -3.25 -30.00
N SER A 305 -23.17 -3.67 -30.00
CA SER A 305 -22.32 -3.62 -28.78
C SER A 305 -21.88 -2.23 -28.39
N ILE A 306 -21.84 -1.26 -29.31
CA ILE A 306 -21.37 0.12 -29.02
C ILE A 306 -22.24 0.80 -27.95
N PRO A 307 -23.57 0.94 -28.11
CA PRO A 307 -24.40 1.55 -27.05
C PRO A 307 -24.38 0.74 -25.76
N ALA A 308 -24.34 -0.59 -25.83
CA ALA A 308 -24.23 -1.44 -24.65
C ALA A 308 -22.94 -1.19 -23.87
N MET A 309 -21.83 -0.98 -24.55
CA MET A 309 -20.55 -0.67 -23.95
C MET A 309 -20.56 0.69 -23.24
N ILE A 310 -21.14 1.70 -23.87
CA ILE A 310 -21.24 3.06 -23.27
C ILE A 310 -22.11 3.02 -22.00
N THR A 311 -23.25 2.36 -22.04
CA THR A 311 -24.13 2.22 -20.86
C THR A 311 -23.47 1.42 -19.75
N SER A 312 -22.76 0.34 -20.08
CA SER A 312 -22.00 -0.47 -19.13
C SER A 312 -20.90 0.35 -18.44
N TYR A 313 -20.21 1.24 -19.15
CA TYR A 313 -19.20 2.13 -18.56
C TYR A 313 -19.81 3.09 -17.53
N ILE A 314 -20.96 3.69 -17.87
CA ILE A 314 -21.65 4.60 -16.95
C ILE A 314 -22.12 3.87 -15.68
N ILE A 315 -22.79 2.72 -15.87
CA ILE A 315 -23.27 1.89 -14.75
C ILE A 315 -22.10 1.40 -13.90
N GLY A 316 -21.01 0.97 -14.53
CA GLY A 316 -19.80 0.53 -13.84
C GLY A 316 -19.16 1.62 -12.96
N LYS A 317 -19.08 2.86 -13.44
CA LYS A 317 -18.61 3.99 -12.63
C LYS A 317 -19.52 4.26 -11.43
N VAL A 318 -20.82 4.24 -11.62
CA VAL A 318 -21.80 4.44 -10.54
C VAL A 318 -21.68 3.31 -9.51
N ALA A 319 -21.66 2.05 -9.95
CA ALA A 319 -21.52 0.90 -9.06
C ALA A 319 -20.20 0.94 -8.26
N LEU A 320 -19.09 1.32 -8.90
CA LEU A 320 -17.79 1.44 -8.24
C LEU A 320 -17.81 2.54 -7.17
N SER A 321 -18.49 3.67 -7.42
CA SER A 321 -18.63 4.75 -6.43
C SER A 321 -19.45 4.32 -5.22
N PHE A 322 -20.52 3.54 -5.41
CA PHE A 322 -21.30 2.98 -4.30
C PHE A 322 -20.52 1.95 -3.48
N LEU A 323 -19.76 1.06 -4.14
CA LEU A 323 -18.92 0.08 -3.46
C LEU A 323 -17.78 0.75 -2.68
N ALA A 324 -17.14 1.75 -3.27
CA ALA A 324 -16.09 2.51 -2.60
C ALA A 324 -16.62 3.26 -1.37
N GLY A 325 -17.86 3.79 -1.41
CA GLY A 325 -18.47 4.47 -0.28
C GLY A 325 -19.02 3.55 0.82
N GLY A 326 -19.33 2.29 0.50
CA GLY A 326 -19.98 1.36 1.43
C GLY A 326 -19.04 0.42 2.20
N PHE A 327 -17.86 0.10 1.65
CA PHE A 327 -16.94 -0.87 2.24
C PHE A 327 -15.73 -0.26 2.91
N VAL A 328 -15.46 1.03 2.74
CA VAL A 328 -14.28 1.70 3.29
C VAL A 328 -14.74 2.81 4.20
N GLY A 329 -14.40 2.71 5.49
CA GLY A 329 -14.64 3.77 6.45
C GLY A 329 -14.03 5.09 5.96
N SER A 330 -14.66 6.20 6.32
CA SER A 330 -14.51 7.54 5.74
C SER A 330 -13.07 8.11 5.62
N ASP A 331 -12.07 7.50 6.27
CA ASP A 331 -10.69 7.99 6.29
C ASP A 331 -9.71 7.23 5.35
N GLU A 332 -10.01 5.97 5.00
CA GLU A 332 -9.18 5.19 4.06
C GLU A 332 -9.60 5.35 2.59
N THR A 333 -10.85 5.75 2.34
CA THR A 333 -11.40 5.96 0.98
C THR A 333 -10.64 7.05 0.22
N GLY A 334 -10.09 8.04 0.93
CA GLY A 334 -9.36 9.15 0.31
C GLY A 334 -8.08 8.74 -0.40
N ALA A 335 -7.37 7.71 0.09
CA ALA A 335 -6.13 7.24 -0.53
C ALA A 335 -6.40 6.31 -1.72
N LEU A 336 -7.37 5.39 -1.59
CA LEU A 336 -7.80 4.50 -2.68
C LEU A 336 -8.51 5.25 -3.80
N ALA A 337 -9.41 6.18 -3.47
CA ALA A 337 -10.10 7.01 -4.45
C ALA A 337 -9.14 7.96 -5.18
N ARG A 338 -8.14 8.53 -4.51
CA ARG A 338 -7.08 9.32 -5.16
C ARG A 338 -6.19 8.45 -6.05
N GLY A 339 -5.81 7.25 -5.62
CA GLY A 339 -5.04 6.30 -6.44
C GLY A 339 -5.79 5.82 -7.69
N LEU A 340 -7.13 5.80 -7.67
CA LEU A 340 -7.97 5.46 -8.81
C LEU A 340 -8.25 6.70 -9.69
N SER A 341 -8.24 7.91 -9.14
CA SER A 341 -8.47 9.16 -9.87
C SER A 341 -7.20 9.81 -10.44
N GLU A 342 -6.02 9.43 -9.97
CA GLU A 342 -4.73 9.87 -10.52
C GLU A 342 -4.32 9.16 -11.81
N GLY A 343 -5.05 8.13 -12.25
CA GLY A 343 -5.01 7.64 -13.61
C GLY A 343 -5.63 8.68 -14.53
N GLY A 344 -4.83 9.54 -15.16
CA GLY A 344 -5.31 10.57 -16.07
C GLY A 344 -6.29 9.99 -17.10
N ILE A 345 -7.18 10.85 -17.64
CA ILE A 345 -8.24 10.51 -18.64
C ILE A 345 -7.70 9.59 -19.76
N SER A 346 -6.42 9.73 -20.11
CA SER A 346 -5.75 8.88 -21.10
C SER A 346 -5.59 7.41 -20.69
N SER A 347 -5.36 7.12 -19.40
CA SER A 347 -5.23 5.73 -18.91
C SER A 347 -6.59 5.06 -18.75
N GLU A 348 -7.64 5.79 -18.41
CA GLU A 348 -9.02 5.29 -18.38
C GLU A 348 -9.49 4.94 -19.80
N LEU A 349 -9.27 5.85 -20.78
CA LEU A 349 -9.60 5.62 -22.18
C LEU A 349 -8.86 4.40 -22.77
N MET A 350 -7.58 4.23 -22.41
CA MET A 350 -6.79 3.08 -22.88
C MET A 350 -7.33 1.77 -22.31
N THR A 351 -7.69 1.74 -21.04
CA THR A 351 -8.28 0.56 -20.38
C THR A 351 -9.65 0.21 -20.99
N PHE A 352 -10.46 1.23 -21.26
CA PHE A 352 -11.75 1.09 -21.90
C PHE A 352 -11.60 0.54 -23.33
N ALA A 353 -10.70 1.10 -24.14
CA ALA A 353 -10.42 0.61 -25.48
C ALA A 353 -9.92 -0.84 -25.50
N MET A 354 -9.06 -1.22 -24.54
CA MET A 354 -8.59 -2.59 -24.39
C MET A 354 -9.72 -3.56 -24.03
N SER A 355 -10.65 -3.14 -23.15
CA SER A 355 -11.81 -3.93 -22.77
C SER A 355 -12.76 -4.12 -23.95
N TYR A 356 -12.95 -3.09 -24.78
CA TYR A 356 -13.76 -3.17 -25.98
C TYR A 356 -13.14 -4.07 -27.05
N ALA A 357 -11.82 -3.99 -27.25
CA ALA A 357 -11.10 -4.88 -28.14
C ALA A 357 -11.26 -6.36 -27.72
N LEU A 358 -11.21 -6.64 -26.41
CA LEU A 358 -11.45 -7.97 -25.88
C LEU A 358 -12.88 -8.45 -26.17
N LEU A 359 -13.88 -7.59 -26.01
CA LEU A 359 -15.28 -7.90 -26.33
C LEU A 359 -15.46 -8.23 -27.81
N ILE A 360 -14.83 -7.48 -28.73
CA ILE A 360 -14.84 -7.78 -30.16
C ILE A 360 -14.25 -9.18 -30.42
N VAL A 361 -13.15 -9.54 -29.75
CA VAL A 361 -12.58 -10.90 -29.91
C VAL A 361 -13.59 -11.97 -29.46
N ILE A 362 -14.30 -11.75 -28.35
CA ILE A 362 -15.34 -12.67 -27.85
C ILE A 362 -16.48 -12.81 -28.88
N ILE A 363 -16.93 -11.69 -29.45
CA ILE A 363 -17.96 -11.72 -30.50
C ILE A 363 -17.49 -12.55 -31.70
N ILE A 364 -16.28 -12.30 -32.20
CA ILE A 364 -15.73 -13.04 -33.34
C ILE A 364 -15.65 -14.54 -33.02
N VAL A 365 -15.13 -14.91 -31.86
CA VAL A 365 -15.02 -16.32 -31.45
C VAL A 365 -16.40 -16.96 -31.30
N SER A 366 -17.36 -16.27 -30.67
CA SER A 366 -18.72 -16.78 -30.49
C SER A 366 -19.45 -16.98 -31.84
N VAL A 367 -19.32 -16.02 -32.75
CA VAL A 367 -19.88 -16.14 -34.12
C VAL A 367 -19.19 -17.25 -34.87
N ALA A 368 -17.88 -17.41 -34.80
CA ALA A 368 -17.15 -18.48 -35.47
C ALA A 368 -17.60 -19.88 -35.00
N ILE A 369 -17.74 -20.06 -33.67
CA ILE A 369 -18.24 -21.33 -33.09
C ILE A 369 -19.66 -21.63 -33.58
N THR A 370 -20.54 -20.63 -33.52
CA THR A 370 -21.94 -20.78 -33.86
C THR A 370 -22.14 -21.00 -35.38
N SER A 371 -21.44 -20.18 -36.18
CA SER A 371 -21.49 -20.28 -37.64
C SER A 371 -20.93 -21.60 -38.18
N GLY A 372 -19.84 -22.09 -37.50
CA GLY A 372 -19.26 -23.39 -37.87
C GLY A 372 -20.27 -24.53 -37.86
N SER A 373 -21.19 -24.55 -36.89
CA SER A 373 -22.22 -25.58 -36.78
C SER A 373 -23.34 -25.49 -37.85
N ILE A 374 -23.58 -24.30 -38.41
CA ILE A 374 -24.61 -24.03 -39.39
C ILE A 374 -24.05 -24.06 -40.82
N LEU A 375 -22.86 -23.49 -41.02
CA LEU A 375 -22.26 -23.39 -42.36
C LEU A 375 -21.60 -24.68 -42.85
N ILE A 376 -21.41 -25.69 -42.01
CA ILE A 376 -20.98 -27.03 -42.38
C ILE A 376 -22.10 -27.75 -43.13
N ARG A 377 -23.38 -27.41 -42.89
CA ARG A 377 -24.52 -28.01 -43.59
C ARG A 377 -24.63 -27.49 -45.03
N SER A 378 -25.05 -28.37 -45.92
CA SER A 378 -25.27 -28.00 -47.33
C SER A 378 -26.53 -27.14 -47.46
N PRO A 379 -26.59 -26.21 -48.45
CA PRO A 379 -27.79 -25.40 -48.71
C PRO A 379 -29.05 -26.25 -48.90
N LYS A 380 -28.90 -27.45 -49.50
CA LYS A 380 -29.98 -28.41 -49.72
C LYS A 380 -30.56 -28.97 -48.40
N GLU A 381 -29.72 -29.23 -47.40
CA GLU A 381 -30.16 -29.68 -46.07
C GLU A 381 -30.83 -28.55 -45.26
N ILE A 382 -30.42 -27.30 -45.49
CA ILE A 382 -31.01 -26.13 -44.84
C ILE A 382 -32.44 -25.92 -45.40
N LEU A 383 -32.61 -26.00 -46.69
CA LEU A 383 -33.92 -25.80 -47.35
C LEU A 383 -34.86 -26.99 -47.14
N SER A 384 -34.39 -28.23 -47.07
CA SER A 384 -35.22 -29.40 -46.86
C SER A 384 -35.79 -29.58 -45.45
N LYS A 385 -35.30 -28.86 -44.46
CA LYS A 385 -35.86 -28.84 -43.11
C LYS A 385 -36.97 -27.80 -42.90
N ILE A 386 -37.25 -27.01 -43.92
CA ILE A 386 -38.25 -25.94 -43.92
C ILE A 386 -39.55 -26.38 -44.64
N SER A 387 -39.48 -27.47 -45.37
CA SER A 387 -40.61 -28.17 -45.94
C SER A 387 -41.06 -29.30 -44.99
#